data_7467a0ea69da7b1df59cd18e3b296271
#
_entry.id   7467a0ea69da7b1df59cd18e3b296271
#
_cell.length_a   1.000
_cell.length_b   1.000
_cell.length_c   1.000
_cell.angle_alpha   90.00
_cell.angle_beta   90.00
_cell.angle_gamma   90.00
#
_symmetry.space_group_name_H-M   'P 1'
#
loop_
_entity.id
_entity.type
_entity.pdbx_description
1 polymer ?
#
loop_
_entity_poly.entity_id
_entity_poly.type
_entity_poly.pdbx_seq_one_letter_code
_entity_poly.pdbx_strand_id
1 'polypeptide(L)'
;MKYSFPAFENGFIRAAAASPALRVADCVYNAEQIIGVMREYAEKNVQLLCLPEFALTGYTCSDLFLQDTLLRGAEDGLAAILKASQGLNIVVLVGLPVRCTGKLYN
;
A
#
# COMPACT_ATOMS: atom_id res chain seq x y z
N MET A 1 -5.81 17.13 15.08
CA MET A 1 -5.83 18.49 14.62
C MET A 1 -5.96 18.56 13.10
N LYS A 2 -6.83 19.40 12.65
CA LYS A 2 -7.07 19.55 11.21
C LYS A 2 -6.51 20.84 10.70
N TYR A 3 -5.87 20.78 9.58
CA TYR A 3 -5.48 21.95 8.86
C TYR A 3 -6.34 22.12 7.66
N SER A 4 -6.68 23.33 7.37
CA SER A 4 -7.07 23.68 6.03
C SER A 4 -5.81 23.65 5.18
N PHE A 5 -5.72 22.72 4.26
CA PHE A 5 -4.53 22.61 3.46
C PHE A 5 -4.64 23.51 2.24
N PRO A 6 -3.75 24.51 2.12
CA PRO A 6 -3.86 25.48 1.03
C PRO A 6 -3.91 24.88 -0.37
N ALA A 7 -3.30 23.70 -0.56
CA ALA A 7 -3.31 23.04 -1.84
C ALA A 7 -4.72 22.72 -2.32
N PHE A 8 -5.62 22.30 -1.43
CA PHE A 8 -7.00 22.02 -1.79
C PHE A 8 -7.71 23.25 -2.33
N GLU A 9 -7.54 24.35 -1.60
CA GLU A 9 -8.23 25.57 -1.93
C GLU A 9 -7.75 26.18 -3.24
N ASN A 10 -6.50 25.85 -3.61
CA ASN A 10 -5.89 26.38 -4.82
C ASN A 10 -5.86 25.38 -5.97
N GLY A 11 -6.58 24.25 -5.86
CA GLY A 11 -6.66 23.27 -6.92
C GLY A 11 -5.48 22.32 -7.02
N PHE A 12 -4.64 22.26 -5.98
CA PHE A 12 -3.51 21.33 -5.91
C PHE A 12 -3.84 20.15 -5.03
N ILE A 13 -3.09 19.08 -5.18
CA ILE A 13 -3.10 17.95 -4.24
C ILE A 13 -1.68 17.73 -3.73
N ARG A 14 -1.57 17.18 -2.53
CA ARG A 14 -0.29 16.76 -1.98
C ARG A 14 -0.11 15.27 -2.24
N ALA A 15 0.90 14.94 -3.02
CA ALA A 15 1.25 13.56 -3.32
C ALA A 15 2.61 13.24 -2.70
N ALA A 16 2.80 11.98 -2.34
CA ALA A 16 4.06 11.50 -1.80
C ALA A 16 4.39 10.13 -2.37
N ALA A 17 5.67 9.84 -2.47
CA ALA A 17 6.19 8.50 -2.74
C ALA A 17 6.96 8.05 -1.50
N ALA A 18 6.74 6.82 -1.08
CA ALA A 18 7.41 6.29 0.10
C ALA A 18 7.91 4.88 -0.17
N SER A 19 9.07 4.56 0.40
CA SER A 19 9.68 3.23 0.31
C SER A 19 9.91 2.72 1.72
N PRO A 20 8.90 2.09 2.34
CA PRO A 20 9.09 1.53 3.68
C PRO A 20 10.04 0.34 3.64
N ALA A 21 10.62 -0.01 4.78
CA ALA A 21 11.42 -1.21 4.90
C ALA A 21 10.52 -2.43 4.77
N LEU A 22 10.82 -3.30 3.82
CA LEU A 22 10.00 -4.46 3.51
C LEU A 22 10.80 -5.75 3.70
N ARG A 23 10.08 -6.87 3.86
CA ARG A 23 10.66 -8.21 3.92
C ARG A 23 10.09 -9.04 2.79
N VAL A 24 10.97 -9.74 2.08
CA VAL A 24 10.55 -10.59 0.96
C VAL A 24 9.58 -11.67 1.45
N ALA A 25 8.43 -11.77 0.78
CA ALA A 25 7.39 -12.77 1.04
C ALA A 25 6.74 -12.69 2.43
N ASP A 26 7.00 -11.64 3.19
CA ASP A 26 6.40 -11.46 4.52
C ASP A 26 5.27 -10.43 4.42
N CYS A 27 4.13 -10.88 3.92
CA CYS A 27 3.00 -9.98 3.65
C CYS A 27 2.43 -9.36 4.92
N VAL A 28 2.45 -10.08 6.03
CA VAL A 28 1.96 -9.55 7.32
C VAL A 28 2.83 -8.37 7.75
N TYR A 29 4.13 -8.57 7.76
CA TYR A 29 5.07 -7.51 8.13
C TYR A 29 4.95 -6.33 7.18
N ASN A 30 4.91 -6.60 5.88
CA ASN A 30 4.85 -5.55 4.86
C ASN A 30 3.55 -4.75 4.97
N ALA A 31 2.42 -5.41 5.22
CA ALA A 31 1.16 -4.72 5.42
C ALA A 31 1.22 -3.80 6.62
N GLU A 32 1.84 -4.22 7.72
CA GLU A 32 2.00 -3.39 8.90
C GLU A 32 2.84 -2.15 8.60
N GLN A 33 3.92 -2.32 7.85
CA GLN A 33 4.77 -1.19 7.47
C GLN A 33 3.99 -0.20 6.58
N ILE A 34 3.23 -0.70 5.63
CA ILE A 34 2.42 0.12 4.74
C ILE A 34 1.36 0.89 5.53
N ILE A 35 0.69 0.21 6.46
CA ILE A 35 -0.33 0.85 7.29
C ILE A 35 0.28 1.98 8.13
N GLY A 36 1.46 1.76 8.69
CA GLY A 36 2.15 2.80 9.46
C GLY A 36 2.47 4.02 8.63
N VAL A 37 3.00 3.82 7.42
CA VAL A 37 3.33 4.91 6.50
C VAL A 37 2.05 5.63 6.04
N MET A 38 1.01 4.88 5.73
CA MET A 38 -0.27 5.45 5.31
C MET A 38 -0.85 6.38 6.38
N ARG A 39 -0.84 5.93 7.63
CA ARG A 39 -1.34 6.74 8.75
C ARG A 39 -0.50 7.98 8.96
N GLU A 40 0.81 7.83 8.93
CA GLU A 40 1.73 8.95 9.08
C GLU A 40 1.47 10.03 8.04
N TYR A 41 1.36 9.62 6.77
CA TYR A 41 1.20 10.57 5.68
C TYR A 41 -0.21 11.16 5.61
N ALA A 42 -1.22 10.41 6.03
CA ALA A 42 -2.56 10.95 6.15
C ALA A 42 -2.60 12.11 7.17
N GLU A 43 -1.85 11.98 8.27
CA GLU A 43 -1.74 13.06 9.25
C GLU A 43 -1.02 14.29 8.69
N LYS A 44 -0.16 14.11 7.71
CA LYS A 44 0.56 15.20 7.02
C LYS A 44 -0.25 15.78 5.87
N ASN A 45 -1.51 15.41 5.76
CA ASN A 45 -2.42 15.86 4.70
C ASN A 45 -1.97 15.46 3.29
N VAL A 46 -1.26 14.35 3.18
CA VAL A 46 -0.98 13.73 1.89
C VAL A 46 -2.26 13.09 1.39
N GLN A 47 -2.63 13.36 0.15
CA GLN A 47 -3.86 12.88 -0.44
C GLN A 47 -3.65 11.68 -1.35
N LEU A 48 -2.45 11.55 -1.91
CA LEU A 48 -2.09 10.45 -2.78
C LEU A 48 -0.72 9.93 -2.37
N LEU A 49 -0.67 8.67 -1.97
CA LEU A 49 0.57 8.00 -1.56
C LEU A 49 0.88 6.88 -2.54
N CYS A 50 2.05 6.93 -3.14
CA CYS A 50 2.52 5.89 -4.05
C CYS A 50 3.61 5.07 -3.36
N LEU A 51 3.43 3.75 -3.34
CA LEU A 51 4.38 2.80 -2.78
C LEU A 51 5.13 2.09 -3.91
N PRO A 52 6.24 1.40 -3.61
CA PRO A 52 6.99 0.69 -4.64
C PRO A 52 6.18 -0.44 -5.26
N GLU A 53 6.58 -0.86 -6.44
CA GLU A 53 6.05 -2.05 -7.09
C GLU A 53 6.22 -3.25 -6.16
N PHE A 54 5.17 -4.08 -6.06
CA PHE A 54 5.17 -5.25 -5.18
C PHE A 54 5.49 -4.91 -3.70
N ALA A 55 5.02 -3.77 -3.23
CA ALA A 55 5.29 -3.37 -1.85
C ALA A 55 4.78 -4.38 -0.82
N LEU A 56 3.72 -5.11 -1.16
CA LEU A 56 3.10 -6.05 -0.22
C LEU A 56 3.89 -7.35 -0.10
N THR A 57 4.60 -7.76 -1.14
CA THR A 57 5.33 -9.03 -1.14
C THR A 57 6.85 -8.86 -1.14
N GLY A 58 7.34 -7.68 -1.51
CA GLY A 58 8.72 -7.52 -1.93
C GLY A 58 8.87 -7.85 -3.40
N TYR A 59 9.82 -7.19 -4.06
CA TYR A 59 10.03 -7.32 -5.50
C TYR A 59 10.71 -8.63 -5.88
N THR A 60 11.61 -9.14 -5.03
CA THR A 60 12.52 -10.24 -5.37
C THR A 60 11.99 -11.61 -4.94
N CYS A 61 10.68 -11.83 -5.01
CA CYS A 61 10.07 -13.10 -4.64
C CYS A 61 10.37 -14.24 -5.62
N SER A 62 10.69 -13.91 -6.88
CA SER A 62 11.03 -14.91 -7.90
C SER A 62 9.93 -15.97 -8.04
N ASP A 63 10.25 -17.25 -7.90
CA ASP A 63 9.28 -18.34 -8.06
C ASP A 63 8.18 -18.34 -7.01
N LEU A 64 8.37 -17.63 -5.89
CA LEU A 64 7.34 -17.56 -4.85
C LEU A 64 6.06 -16.90 -5.37
N PHE A 65 6.14 -16.08 -6.40
CA PHE A 65 4.95 -15.48 -7.00
C PHE A 65 3.97 -16.52 -7.56
N LEU A 66 4.44 -17.75 -7.80
CA LEU A 66 3.60 -18.83 -8.30
C LEU A 66 2.91 -19.61 -7.18
N GLN A 67 3.21 -19.32 -5.91
CA GLN A 67 2.69 -20.07 -4.79
C GLN A 67 1.44 -19.46 -4.22
N ASP A 68 0.43 -20.31 -3.96
CA ASP A 68 -0.84 -19.88 -3.39
C ASP A 68 -0.66 -19.18 -2.05
N THR A 69 0.26 -19.66 -1.22
CA THR A 69 0.51 -19.09 0.10
C THR A 69 0.85 -17.61 0.00
N LEU A 70 1.74 -17.26 -0.94
CA LEU A 70 2.13 -15.86 -1.13
C LEU A 70 0.94 -15.03 -1.64
N LEU A 71 0.20 -15.56 -2.60
CA LEU A 71 -0.90 -14.83 -3.20
C LEU A 71 -2.03 -14.58 -2.20
N ARG A 72 -2.32 -15.58 -1.35
CA ARG A 72 -3.30 -15.40 -0.26
C ARG A 72 -2.80 -14.41 0.77
N GLY A 73 -1.52 -14.48 1.12
CA GLY A 73 -0.92 -13.51 2.03
C GLY A 73 -1.02 -12.09 1.51
N ALA A 74 -0.84 -11.90 0.20
CA ALA A 74 -0.99 -10.60 -0.43
C ALA A 74 -2.44 -10.11 -0.35
N GLU A 75 -3.42 -10.98 -0.61
CA GLU A 75 -4.82 -10.62 -0.48
C GLU A 75 -5.19 -10.24 0.95
N ASP A 76 -4.73 -11.03 1.92
CA ASP A 76 -4.99 -10.75 3.34
C ASP A 76 -4.34 -9.44 3.76
N GLY A 77 -3.14 -9.18 3.28
CA GLY A 77 -2.45 -7.93 3.54
C GLY A 77 -3.18 -6.73 2.95
N LEU A 78 -3.68 -6.88 1.73
CA LEU A 78 -4.48 -5.83 1.10
C LEU A 78 -5.76 -5.56 1.89
N ALA A 79 -6.43 -6.62 2.35
CA ALA A 79 -7.63 -6.48 3.17
C ALA A 79 -7.34 -5.72 4.47
N ALA A 80 -6.21 -6.02 5.11
CA ALA A 80 -5.78 -5.32 6.32
C ALA A 80 -5.53 -3.83 6.05
N ILE A 81 -4.87 -3.51 4.94
CA ILE A 81 -4.62 -2.12 4.55
C ILE A 81 -5.92 -1.40 4.26
N LEU A 82 -6.83 -2.04 3.54
CA LEU A 82 -8.14 -1.47 3.22
C LEU A 82 -8.91 -1.15 4.49
N LYS A 83 -8.92 -2.08 5.45
CA LYS A 83 -9.58 -1.87 6.73
C LYS A 83 -8.96 -0.70 7.49
N ALA A 84 -7.63 -0.63 7.52
CA ALA A 84 -6.92 0.44 8.22
C ALA A 84 -7.12 1.80 7.53
N SER A 85 -7.45 1.83 6.25
CA SER A 85 -7.65 3.07 5.50
C SER A 85 -8.99 3.73 5.79
N GLN A 86 -9.91 3.03 6.43
CA GLN A 86 -11.23 3.56 6.72
C GLN A 86 -11.12 4.79 7.62
N GLY A 87 -11.81 5.85 7.23
CA GLY A 87 -11.76 7.12 7.95
C GLY A 87 -10.54 7.98 7.64
N LEU A 88 -9.61 7.50 6.83
CA LEU A 88 -8.48 8.30 6.38
C LEU A 88 -8.79 8.96 5.05
N ASN A 89 -8.27 10.15 4.87
CA ASN A 89 -8.54 10.97 3.68
C ASN A 89 -7.33 10.88 2.73
N ILE A 90 -7.05 9.66 2.27
CA ILE A 90 -5.86 9.39 1.45
C ILE A 90 -6.17 8.29 0.45
N VAL A 91 -5.61 8.42 -0.75
CA VAL A 91 -5.59 7.35 -1.74
C VAL A 91 -4.20 6.74 -1.74
N VAL A 92 -4.12 5.42 -1.62
CA VAL A 92 -2.84 4.72 -1.56
C VAL A 92 -2.75 3.75 -2.74
N LEU A 93 -1.65 3.83 -3.48
CA LEU A 93 -1.35 2.91 -4.57
C LEU A 93 -0.45 1.81 -4.02
N VAL A 94 -0.97 0.60 -3.95
CA VAL A 94 -0.28 -0.56 -3.35
C VAL A 94 -0.02 -1.59 -4.44
N GLY A 95 1.25 -1.93 -4.64
CA GLY A 95 1.63 -2.98 -5.59
C GLY A 95 1.56 -4.35 -4.96
N LEU A 96 0.94 -5.30 -5.67
CA LEU A 96 0.87 -6.69 -5.24
C LEU A 96 0.58 -7.60 -6.44
N PRO A 97 0.93 -8.89 -6.35
CA PRO A 97 0.51 -9.86 -7.37
C PRO A 97 -0.96 -10.22 -7.14
N VAL A 98 -1.73 -10.29 -8.22
CA VAL A 98 -3.14 -10.66 -8.16
C VAL A 98 -3.41 -11.78 -9.13
N ARG A 99 -4.03 -12.85 -8.64
CA ARG A 99 -4.49 -13.93 -9.51
C ARG A 99 -5.97 -13.72 -9.81
N CYS A 100 -6.29 -13.71 -11.09
CA CYS A 100 -7.66 -13.52 -11.55
C CYS A 100 -7.90 -14.43 -12.74
N THR A 101 -8.94 -15.27 -12.68
CA THR A 101 -9.32 -16.20 -13.76
C THR A 101 -8.14 -17.05 -14.27
N GLY A 102 -7.32 -17.55 -13.33
CA GLY A 102 -6.19 -18.41 -13.63
C GLY A 102 -4.95 -17.69 -14.15
N LYS A 103 -4.98 -16.35 -14.22
CA LYS A 103 -3.83 -15.57 -14.67
C LYS A 103 -3.29 -14.73 -13.53
N LEU A 104 -1.99 -14.50 -13.57
CA LEU A 104 -1.28 -13.71 -12.57
C LEU A 104 -1.01 -12.32 -13.16
N TYR A 105 -1.39 -11.31 -12.40
CA TYR A 105 -1.21 -9.90 -12.77
C TYR A 105 -0.38 -9.16 -11.73
N ASN A 106 0.23 -8.10 -12.21
CA ASN A 106 0.92 -7.15 -11.34
C ASN A 106 -0.02 -5.97 -11.09
#